data_5f837b484ca660364a7f439cf108499f
#
_entry.id   5f837b484ca660364a7f439cf108499f
#
_cell.length_a   1.000
_cell.length_b   1.000
_cell.length_c   1.000
_cell.angle_alpha   90.00
_cell.angle_beta   90.00
_cell.angle_gamma   90.00
#
_symmetry.space_group_name_H-M   'P 1'
#
loop_
_entity.id
_entity.type
_entity.pdbx_description
1 polymer ?
#
loop_
_entity_poly.entity_id
_entity_poly.type
_entity_poly.pdbx_seq_one_letter_code
_entity_poly.pdbx_strand_id
1 'polypeptide(L)'
;MSLQQSTLLNRRRIRRSFGKINEVAQMPNLIEVQRNSYEQFLQMYVPIEERIDTGLQAVFNSVFPIKDFVGRSMLEFVSYTLDEPKYDVDECHQRGLTFSSSLKLTLRLIVWDLDPDTGAKSIRDMKEQDVYMGDMPLMTPNGTFVVNGTERVIVSQMHRSPGVFFDHDKGKTHASGKYLFAARVIPYRGSWLDFEFDPKDILNVRIDRRRKLPCSTFLMALLAVSYTHLTLPTNREV
;
A
#
# COMPACT_ATOMS: atom_id res chain seq x y z
N MET A 1 -38.88 51.62 47.07
CA MET A 1 -38.45 51.72 45.65
C MET A 1 -36.97 51.33 45.50
N SER A 2 -36.49 50.18 45.97
CA SER A 2 -35.07 49.86 45.91
C SER A 2 -34.74 48.38 45.53
N LEU A 3 -35.76 47.53 45.42
CA LEU A 3 -35.54 46.09 45.10
C LEU A 3 -35.61 45.75 43.61
N GLN A 4 -36.21 46.60 42.77
CA GLN A 4 -36.30 46.33 41.32
C GLN A 4 -35.10 46.81 40.53
N GLN A 5 -34.28 47.75 41.02
CA GLN A 5 -33.08 48.21 40.30
C GLN A 5 -31.88 47.26 40.44
N SER A 6 -31.80 46.44 41.52
CA SER A 6 -30.73 45.51 41.72
C SER A 6 -30.82 44.26 40.81
N THR A 7 -32.01 43.90 40.36
CA THR A 7 -32.23 42.74 39.46
C THR A 7 -31.87 43.03 38.00
N LEU A 8 -31.92 44.28 37.58
CA LEU A 8 -31.55 44.67 36.20
C LEU A 8 -30.03 44.77 36.01
N LEU A 9 -29.28 45.11 37.09
CA LEU A 9 -27.83 45.16 37.05
C LEU A 9 -27.16 43.77 36.98
N ASN A 10 -27.82 42.76 37.48
CA ASN A 10 -27.32 41.39 37.43
C ASN A 10 -27.52 40.68 36.08
N ARG A 11 -28.23 41.28 35.12
CA ARG A 11 -28.41 40.78 33.76
C ARG A 11 -27.39 41.30 32.77
N ARG A 12 -26.35 42.04 33.16
CA ARG A 12 -25.25 42.38 32.27
C ARG A 12 -24.53 41.12 31.86
N ARG A 13 -24.57 40.81 30.56
CA ARG A 13 -23.80 39.71 30.00
C ARG A 13 -22.32 39.93 30.35
N ILE A 14 -21.77 39.04 31.18
CA ILE A 14 -20.34 39.03 31.46
C ILE A 14 -19.62 38.63 30.17
N ARG A 15 -18.93 39.55 29.53
CA ARG A 15 -18.09 39.25 28.37
C ARG A 15 -16.82 38.56 28.87
N ARG A 16 -16.61 37.32 28.45
CA ARG A 16 -15.35 36.62 28.67
C ARG A 16 -14.38 36.97 27.55
N SER A 17 -13.16 37.35 27.89
CA SER A 17 -12.08 37.52 26.94
C SER A 17 -11.37 36.19 26.76
N PHE A 18 -11.51 35.58 25.61
CA PHE A 18 -10.83 34.32 25.31
C PHE A 18 -9.33 34.50 25.06
N GLY A 19 -8.83 35.71 24.83
CA GLY A 19 -7.40 36.03 24.70
C GLY A 19 -6.60 35.91 26.00
N LYS A 20 -7.26 35.79 27.18
CA LYS A 20 -6.63 35.61 28.49
C LYS A 20 -6.87 34.24 29.11
N ILE A 21 -7.53 33.35 28.40
CA ILE A 21 -7.78 31.98 28.86
C ILE A 21 -6.51 31.20 28.52
N ASN A 22 -5.92 30.52 29.53
CA ASN A 22 -4.81 29.60 29.30
C ASN A 22 -5.24 28.51 28.33
N GLU A 23 -4.35 28.09 27.47
CA GLU A 23 -4.59 26.96 26.58
C GLU A 23 -4.89 25.72 27.41
N VAL A 24 -6.08 25.16 27.20
CA VAL A 24 -6.54 23.95 27.89
C VAL A 24 -6.03 22.70 27.14
N ALA A 25 -5.82 22.85 25.83
CA ALA A 25 -5.29 21.78 24.96
C ALA A 25 -4.38 22.42 23.92
N GLN A 26 -3.29 21.74 23.60
CA GLN A 26 -2.40 22.16 22.51
C GLN A 26 -3.12 21.99 21.17
N MET A 27 -2.87 22.89 20.24
CA MET A 27 -3.36 22.79 18.87
C MET A 27 -2.76 21.53 18.23
N PRO A 28 -3.59 20.59 17.70
CA PRO A 28 -3.07 19.40 17.04
C PRO A 28 -2.24 19.78 15.80
N ASN A 29 -1.18 19.03 15.55
CA ASN A 29 -0.39 19.20 14.34
C ASN A 29 -1.19 18.71 13.12
N LEU A 30 -1.58 19.61 12.23
CA LEU A 30 -2.43 19.30 11.07
C LEU A 30 -1.75 18.44 10.01
N ILE A 31 -0.41 18.39 10.00
CA ILE A 31 0.39 17.59 9.06
C ILE A 31 0.95 16.31 9.69
N GLU A 32 0.58 16.03 10.93
CA GLU A 32 1.08 14.88 11.68
C GLU A 32 0.78 13.55 10.98
N VAL A 33 -0.40 13.42 10.40
CA VAL A 33 -0.81 12.20 9.67
C VAL A 33 0.15 11.88 8.54
N GLN A 34 0.54 12.87 7.74
CA GLN A 34 1.47 12.69 6.63
C GLN A 34 2.88 12.37 7.12
N ARG A 35 3.37 13.13 8.10
CA ARG A 35 4.70 12.93 8.67
C ARG A 35 4.84 11.56 9.31
N ASN A 36 3.95 11.20 10.22
CA ASN A 36 3.99 9.91 10.91
C ASN A 36 3.87 8.73 9.93
N SER A 37 3.00 8.85 8.92
CA SER A 37 2.86 7.83 7.88
C SER A 37 4.17 7.60 7.14
N TYR A 38 4.89 8.66 6.79
CA TYR A 38 6.14 8.54 6.04
C TYR A 38 7.31 8.11 6.93
N GLU A 39 7.36 8.57 8.17
CA GLU A 39 8.34 8.11 9.16
C GLU A 39 8.17 6.62 9.47
N GLN A 40 6.93 6.15 9.63
CA GLN A 40 6.63 4.72 9.79
C GLN A 40 6.97 3.90 8.54
N PHE A 41 6.81 4.49 7.36
CA PHE A 41 7.17 3.82 6.11
C PHE A 41 8.67 3.63 5.98
N LEU A 42 9.46 4.68 6.24
CA LEU A 42 10.92 4.64 6.13
C LEU A 42 11.60 4.01 7.32
N GLN A 43 11.09 4.18 8.53
CA GLN A 43 11.69 3.77 9.81
C GLN A 43 13.18 4.15 9.90
N MET A 44 13.54 5.35 9.37
CA MET A 44 14.92 5.78 9.20
C MET A 44 15.67 5.91 10.53
N TYR A 45 15.00 6.43 11.55
CA TYR A 45 15.58 6.71 12.86
C TYR A 45 15.44 5.55 13.85
N VAL A 46 14.78 4.45 13.45
CA VAL A 46 14.58 3.27 14.29
C VAL A 46 15.78 2.34 14.13
N PRO A 47 16.38 1.86 15.25
CA PRO A 47 17.43 0.84 15.20
C PRO A 47 16.97 -0.40 14.41
N ILE A 48 17.89 -1.05 13.72
CA ILE A 48 17.57 -2.19 12.83
C ILE A 48 16.83 -3.30 13.58
N GLU A 49 17.20 -3.54 14.82
CA GLU A 49 16.63 -4.60 15.68
C GLU A 49 15.20 -4.31 16.15
N GLU A 50 14.82 -3.03 16.22
CA GLU A 50 13.51 -2.58 16.71
C GLU A 50 12.53 -2.25 15.58
N ARG A 51 12.94 -2.42 14.33
CA ARG A 51 12.08 -2.12 13.18
C ARG A 51 10.89 -3.07 13.11
N ILE A 52 9.71 -2.48 13.00
CA ILE A 52 8.45 -3.20 12.85
C ILE A 52 8.31 -3.66 11.40
N ASP A 53 7.69 -4.82 11.19
CA ASP A 53 7.41 -5.36 9.84
C ASP A 53 6.29 -4.59 9.14
N THR A 54 6.55 -3.31 8.86
CA THR A 54 5.68 -2.37 8.14
C THR A 54 6.48 -1.54 7.16
N GLY A 55 5.82 -0.93 6.18
CA GLY A 55 6.47 -0.05 5.21
C GLY A 55 7.55 -0.74 4.38
N LEU A 56 8.74 -0.17 4.31
CA LEU A 56 9.86 -0.71 3.54
C LEU A 56 10.32 -2.07 4.05
N GLN A 57 10.34 -2.27 5.37
CA GLN A 57 10.72 -3.55 5.98
C GLN A 57 9.81 -4.68 5.49
N ALA A 58 8.50 -4.48 5.53
CA ALA A 58 7.53 -5.45 5.04
C ALA A 58 7.67 -5.74 3.54
N VAL A 59 7.96 -4.71 2.74
CA VAL A 59 8.17 -4.89 1.30
C VAL A 59 9.38 -5.77 1.03
N PHE A 60 10.50 -5.52 1.69
CA PHE A 60 11.70 -6.34 1.52
C PHE A 60 11.49 -7.77 2.04
N ASN A 61 10.85 -7.95 3.19
CA ASN A 61 10.51 -9.27 3.72
C ASN A 61 9.57 -10.07 2.80
N SER A 62 8.71 -9.38 2.05
CA SER A 62 7.80 -10.05 1.09
C SER A 62 8.49 -10.51 -0.19
N VAL A 63 9.57 -9.82 -0.60
CA VAL A 63 10.32 -10.15 -1.82
C VAL A 63 11.41 -11.17 -1.54
N PHE A 64 12.08 -11.05 -0.41
CA PHE A 64 13.16 -11.95 -0.01
C PHE A 64 12.61 -13.04 0.95
N PRO A 65 13.21 -14.24 0.96
CA PRO A 65 14.39 -14.64 0.23
C PRO A 65 14.10 -15.03 -1.24
N ILE A 66 15.03 -14.68 -2.13
CA ILE A 66 14.99 -15.10 -3.53
C ILE A 66 15.80 -16.38 -3.63
N LYS A 67 15.16 -17.47 -4.07
CA LYS A 67 15.79 -18.79 -4.20
C LYS A 67 16.06 -19.11 -5.67
N ASP A 68 17.19 -19.72 -5.92
CA ASP A 68 17.49 -20.29 -7.23
C ASP A 68 16.56 -21.46 -7.55
N PHE A 69 16.27 -21.67 -8.85
CA PHE A 69 15.42 -22.76 -9.33
C PHE A 69 15.91 -24.14 -8.93
N VAL A 70 17.23 -24.32 -8.86
CA VAL A 70 17.88 -25.58 -8.45
C VAL A 70 17.96 -25.72 -6.92
N GLY A 71 17.72 -24.63 -6.18
CA GLY A 71 17.79 -24.59 -4.73
C GLY A 71 19.22 -24.65 -4.15
N ARG A 72 20.22 -24.31 -4.98
CA ARG A 72 21.64 -24.28 -4.57
C ARG A 72 22.09 -22.92 -4.03
N SER A 73 21.34 -21.86 -4.33
CA SER A 73 21.68 -20.51 -3.86
C SER A 73 20.42 -19.80 -3.38
N MET A 74 20.62 -18.92 -2.40
CA MET A 74 19.55 -18.10 -1.84
C MET A 74 20.11 -16.72 -1.53
N LEU A 75 19.35 -15.70 -1.88
CA LEU A 75 19.64 -14.32 -1.56
C LEU A 75 18.67 -13.87 -0.46
N GLU A 76 19.21 -13.54 0.70
CA GLU A 76 18.46 -13.09 1.86
C GLU A 76 18.62 -11.58 2.06
N PHE A 77 17.57 -10.96 2.55
CA PHE A 77 17.60 -9.59 3.04
C PHE A 77 18.02 -9.59 4.52
N VAL A 78 19.00 -8.78 4.86
CA VAL A 78 19.48 -8.62 6.24
C VAL A 78 18.93 -7.33 6.83
N SER A 79 19.20 -6.20 6.17
CA SER A 79 18.79 -4.88 6.64
C SER A 79 18.82 -3.87 5.51
N TYR A 80 18.24 -2.69 5.74
CA TYR A 80 18.43 -1.54 4.88
C TYR A 80 18.93 -0.33 5.69
N THR A 81 19.68 0.52 5.03
CA THR A 81 20.18 1.77 5.58
C THR A 81 19.84 2.92 4.64
N LEU A 82 19.54 4.05 5.23
CA LEU A 82 19.35 5.33 4.54
C LEU A 82 20.50 6.23 4.97
N ASP A 83 21.30 6.67 4.02
CA ASP A 83 22.41 7.58 4.27
C ASP A 83 21.89 8.99 4.62
N GLU A 84 22.73 9.83 5.19
CA GLU A 84 22.40 11.24 5.33
C GLU A 84 22.23 11.90 3.95
N PRO A 85 21.29 12.85 3.82
CA PRO A 85 21.07 13.52 2.55
C PRO A 85 22.32 14.32 2.15
N LYS A 86 22.68 14.20 0.89
CA LYS A 86 23.91 14.85 0.35
C LYS A 86 23.82 16.37 0.32
N TYR A 87 22.61 16.91 0.15
CA TYR A 87 22.34 18.33 0.04
C TYR A 87 21.22 18.71 0.99
N ASP A 88 21.27 19.91 1.52
CA ASP A 88 20.21 20.48 2.34
C ASP A 88 19.01 20.92 1.49
N VAL A 89 17.87 21.16 2.12
CA VAL A 89 16.61 21.56 1.47
C VAL A 89 16.78 22.82 0.65
N ASP A 90 17.43 23.86 1.23
CA ASP A 90 17.65 25.14 0.56
C ASP A 90 18.59 25.01 -0.65
N GLU A 91 19.60 24.17 -0.53
CA GLU A 91 20.52 23.89 -1.63
C GLU A 91 19.82 23.11 -2.77
N CYS A 92 18.93 22.18 -2.44
CA CYS A 92 18.11 21.48 -3.42
C CYS A 92 17.19 22.45 -4.19
N HIS A 93 16.60 23.44 -3.51
CA HIS A 93 15.80 24.47 -4.17
C HIS A 93 16.62 25.32 -5.14
N GLN A 94 17.79 25.78 -4.72
CA GLN A 94 18.66 26.64 -5.54
C GLN A 94 19.23 25.91 -6.75
N ARG A 95 19.60 24.65 -6.60
CA ARG A 95 20.23 23.84 -7.65
C ARG A 95 19.24 23.07 -8.52
N GLY A 96 17.95 23.09 -8.19
CA GLY A 96 16.94 22.30 -8.90
C GLY A 96 17.08 20.79 -8.69
N LEU A 97 17.56 20.36 -7.53
CA LEU A 97 17.77 18.97 -7.16
C LEU A 97 16.60 18.40 -6.34
N THR A 98 16.58 17.08 -6.20
CA THR A 98 15.62 16.39 -5.32
C THR A 98 16.26 16.15 -3.95
N PHE A 99 15.54 16.50 -2.89
CA PHE A 99 15.95 16.19 -1.52
C PHE A 99 15.72 14.71 -1.25
N SER A 100 16.79 13.93 -1.24
CA SER A 100 16.75 12.48 -1.14
C SER A 100 17.92 11.91 -0.35
N SER A 101 17.74 10.70 0.12
CA SER A 101 18.75 9.89 0.78
C SER A 101 19.02 8.63 -0.05
N SER A 102 20.26 8.16 -0.05
CA SER A 102 20.64 6.93 -0.71
C SER A 102 20.18 5.73 0.10
N LEU A 103 19.37 4.87 -0.52
CA LEU A 103 18.91 3.61 0.06
C LEU A 103 19.90 2.49 -0.29
N LYS A 104 20.45 1.85 0.72
CA LYS A 104 21.31 0.68 0.61
C LYS A 104 20.67 -0.51 1.29
N LEU A 105 20.78 -1.68 0.67
CA LEU A 105 20.35 -2.95 1.24
C LEU A 105 21.58 -3.80 1.56
N THR A 106 21.62 -4.33 2.76
CA THR A 106 22.55 -5.39 3.12
C THR A 106 21.95 -6.72 2.73
N LEU A 107 22.51 -7.35 1.71
CA LEU A 107 22.05 -8.62 1.19
C LEU A 107 23.07 -9.71 1.49
N ARG A 108 22.57 -10.90 1.83
CA ARG A 108 23.37 -12.10 2.11
C ARG A 108 23.10 -13.16 1.06
N LEU A 109 24.12 -13.53 0.32
CA LEU A 109 24.09 -14.66 -0.62
C LEU A 109 24.60 -15.90 0.09
N ILE A 110 23.79 -16.95 0.15
CA ILE A 110 24.14 -18.25 0.69
C ILE A 110 24.18 -19.25 -0.47
N VAL A 111 25.28 -19.97 -0.60
CA VAL A 111 25.44 -21.04 -1.59
C VAL A 111 25.63 -22.35 -0.86
N TRP A 112 24.83 -23.37 -1.24
CA TRP A 112 24.89 -24.70 -0.67
C TRP A 112 25.48 -25.71 -1.66
N ASP A 113 26.27 -26.66 -1.14
CA ASP A 113 26.55 -27.89 -1.81
C ASP A 113 25.52 -28.94 -1.41
N LEU A 114 24.96 -29.60 -2.41
CA LEU A 114 23.99 -30.68 -2.25
C LEU A 114 24.77 -32.00 -2.40
N ASP A 115 24.76 -32.82 -1.37
CA ASP A 115 25.31 -34.16 -1.44
C ASP A 115 24.38 -35.03 -2.30
N PRO A 116 24.82 -35.62 -3.41
CA PRO A 116 23.98 -36.37 -4.32
C PRO A 116 23.39 -37.64 -3.69
N ASP A 117 24.06 -38.22 -2.68
CA ASP A 117 23.65 -39.49 -2.08
C ASP A 117 22.68 -39.32 -0.91
N THR A 118 22.86 -38.28 -0.09
CA THR A 118 22.12 -38.07 1.14
C THR A 118 21.11 -36.93 1.03
N GLY A 119 21.22 -36.05 0.01
CA GLY A 119 20.39 -34.84 -0.13
C GLY A 119 20.69 -33.79 0.95
N ALA A 120 21.73 -33.99 1.76
CA ALA A 120 22.11 -33.06 2.80
C ALA A 120 22.64 -31.75 2.19
N LYS A 121 22.25 -30.62 2.78
CA LYS A 121 22.70 -29.28 2.37
C LYS A 121 23.81 -28.83 3.32
N SER A 122 25.01 -28.59 2.77
CA SER A 122 26.08 -27.93 3.49
C SER A 122 26.35 -26.54 2.93
N ILE A 123 26.61 -25.57 3.78
CA ILE A 123 26.93 -24.20 3.34
C ILE A 123 28.33 -24.24 2.73
N ARG A 124 28.41 -23.96 1.43
CA ARG A 124 29.65 -23.83 0.69
C ARG A 124 30.30 -22.47 0.84
N ASP A 125 29.46 -21.41 0.67
CA ASP A 125 29.94 -20.03 0.72
C ASP A 125 28.84 -19.13 1.22
N MET A 126 29.20 -18.07 1.93
CA MET A 126 28.27 -17.04 2.42
C MET A 126 28.94 -15.68 2.25
N LYS A 127 28.30 -14.82 1.46
CA LYS A 127 28.77 -13.45 1.21
C LYS A 127 27.71 -12.46 1.60
N GLU A 128 28.13 -11.42 2.30
CA GLU A 128 27.29 -10.29 2.67
C GLU A 128 27.85 -9.02 2.04
N GLN A 129 26.97 -8.22 1.43
CA GLN A 129 27.36 -7.00 0.74
C GLN A 129 26.25 -5.97 0.77
N ASP A 130 26.64 -4.70 0.91
CA ASP A 130 25.74 -3.58 0.76
C ASP A 130 25.54 -3.25 -0.72
N VAL A 131 24.29 -3.18 -1.13
CA VAL A 131 23.89 -2.91 -2.51
C VAL A 131 23.10 -1.59 -2.54
N TYR A 132 23.55 -0.66 -3.35
CA TYR A 132 22.82 0.57 -3.61
C TYR A 132 21.57 0.28 -4.46
N MET A 133 20.40 0.65 -3.94
CA MET A 133 19.11 0.42 -4.62
C MET A 133 18.58 1.64 -5.34
N GLY A 134 19.00 2.82 -4.93
CA GLY A 134 18.52 4.09 -5.48
C GLY A 134 18.39 5.16 -4.42
N ASP A 135 17.88 6.32 -4.83
CA ASP A 135 17.64 7.44 -3.94
C ASP A 135 16.17 7.49 -3.54
N MET A 136 15.94 7.60 -2.23
CA MET A 136 14.61 7.72 -1.64
C MET A 136 14.36 9.19 -1.28
N PRO A 137 13.33 9.85 -1.83
CA PRO A 137 12.98 11.21 -1.45
C PRO A 137 12.71 11.31 0.04
N LEU A 138 13.16 12.37 0.68
CA LEU A 138 12.90 12.65 2.09
C LEU A 138 11.84 13.73 2.25
N MET A 139 11.05 13.60 3.30
CA MET A 139 10.05 14.60 3.67
C MET A 139 10.71 15.71 4.48
N THR A 140 10.38 16.95 4.16
CA THR A 140 10.82 18.12 4.94
C THR A 140 10.04 18.23 6.26
N PRO A 141 10.51 19.01 7.24
CA PRO A 141 9.77 19.26 8.47
C PRO A 141 8.36 19.83 8.24
N ASN A 142 8.13 20.48 7.10
CA ASN A 142 6.84 21.05 6.70
C ASN A 142 5.87 20.00 6.09
N GLY A 143 6.27 18.74 5.98
CA GLY A 143 5.46 17.68 5.38
C GLY A 143 5.43 17.71 3.85
N THR A 144 6.40 18.36 3.22
CA THR A 144 6.54 18.50 1.77
C THR A 144 7.72 17.67 1.25
N PHE A 145 7.75 17.44 -0.06
CA PHE A 145 8.88 16.85 -0.77
C PHE A 145 9.46 17.87 -1.75
N VAL A 146 10.77 17.96 -1.82
CA VAL A 146 11.46 18.78 -2.83
C VAL A 146 11.87 17.87 -3.97
N VAL A 147 11.23 18.05 -5.13
CA VAL A 147 11.51 17.26 -6.34
C VAL A 147 11.92 18.20 -7.46
N ASN A 148 13.15 18.05 -7.97
CA ASN A 148 13.74 18.92 -8.98
C ASN A 148 13.65 20.40 -8.61
N GLY A 149 13.92 20.71 -7.34
CA GLY A 149 13.86 22.07 -6.80
C GLY A 149 12.46 22.62 -6.56
N THR A 150 11.41 21.87 -6.85
CA THR A 150 10.02 22.28 -6.64
C THR A 150 9.45 21.57 -5.41
N GLU A 151 8.86 22.33 -4.52
CA GLU A 151 8.19 21.81 -3.34
C GLU A 151 6.83 21.20 -3.72
N ARG A 152 6.58 19.98 -3.29
CA ARG A 152 5.38 19.20 -3.61
C ARG A 152 4.81 18.55 -2.37
N VAL A 153 3.49 18.39 -2.35
CA VAL A 153 2.75 17.70 -1.29
C VAL A 153 2.02 16.51 -1.87
N ILE A 154 2.06 15.39 -1.16
CA ILE A 154 1.27 14.21 -1.51
C ILE A 154 -0.10 14.36 -0.86
N VAL A 155 -1.14 14.43 -1.69
CA VAL A 155 -2.53 14.52 -1.24
C VAL A 155 -3.12 13.12 -1.19
N SER A 156 -3.74 12.77 -0.06
CA SER A 156 -4.46 11.49 0.09
C SER A 156 -5.62 11.42 -0.89
N GLN A 157 -5.71 10.33 -1.63
CA GLN A 157 -6.79 10.06 -2.57
C GLN A 157 -7.72 8.97 -2.05
N MET A 158 -9.02 9.20 -2.16
CA MET A 158 -10.01 8.20 -1.85
C MET A 158 -10.16 7.24 -3.03
N HIS A 159 -10.10 5.94 -2.76
CA HIS A 159 -10.32 4.88 -3.75
C HIS A 159 -11.25 3.80 -3.17
N ARG A 160 -11.80 2.95 -4.02
CA ARG A 160 -12.53 1.77 -3.54
C ARG A 160 -11.59 0.85 -2.77
N SER A 161 -12.09 0.29 -1.67
CA SER A 161 -11.34 -0.71 -0.90
C SER A 161 -11.01 -1.92 -1.79
N PRO A 162 -9.83 -2.52 -1.65
CA PRO A 162 -9.58 -3.82 -2.24
C PRO A 162 -10.57 -4.85 -1.71
N GLY A 163 -11.00 -5.77 -2.56
CA GLY A 163 -11.95 -6.80 -2.19
C GLY A 163 -12.83 -7.25 -3.35
N VAL A 164 -13.84 -8.04 -3.03
CA VAL A 164 -14.83 -8.53 -3.99
C VAL A 164 -16.17 -7.85 -3.76
N PHE A 165 -16.71 -7.29 -4.82
CA PHE A 165 -18.00 -6.60 -4.82
C PHE A 165 -18.96 -7.34 -5.71
N PHE A 166 -20.14 -7.65 -5.17
CA PHE A 166 -21.22 -8.28 -5.91
C PHE A 166 -22.27 -7.22 -6.26
N ASP A 167 -22.72 -7.23 -7.50
CA ASP A 167 -23.71 -6.27 -8.02
C ASP A 167 -24.65 -6.98 -9.01
N HIS A 168 -25.75 -6.32 -9.36
CA HIS A 168 -26.69 -6.77 -10.37
C HIS A 168 -27.32 -5.56 -11.08
N ASP A 169 -27.76 -5.75 -12.32
CA ASP A 169 -28.32 -4.70 -13.18
C ASP A 169 -29.78 -4.34 -12.86
N LYS A 170 -30.42 -4.98 -11.89
CA LYS A 170 -31.84 -4.83 -11.54
C LYS A 170 -32.80 -5.10 -12.70
N GLY A 171 -32.39 -5.95 -13.63
CA GLY A 171 -33.19 -6.32 -14.80
C GLY A 171 -33.34 -5.20 -15.87
N LYS A 172 -32.49 -4.18 -15.82
CA LYS A 172 -32.56 -3.03 -16.76
C LYS A 172 -31.98 -3.34 -18.11
N THR A 173 -31.02 -4.25 -18.19
CA THR A 173 -30.23 -4.50 -19.41
C THR A 173 -30.92 -5.43 -20.36
N HIS A 174 -31.82 -6.30 -19.90
CA HIS A 174 -32.52 -7.27 -20.73
C HIS A 174 -34.05 -7.06 -20.71
N ALA A 175 -34.67 -7.17 -21.89
CA ALA A 175 -36.11 -6.93 -22.08
C ALA A 175 -37.01 -7.86 -21.25
N SER A 176 -36.52 -9.07 -20.88
CA SER A 176 -37.26 -10.01 -20.03
C SER A 176 -37.25 -9.67 -18.53
N GLY A 177 -36.60 -8.59 -18.11
CA GLY A 177 -36.44 -8.23 -16.70
C GLY A 177 -35.53 -9.16 -15.89
N LYS A 178 -34.76 -10.05 -16.57
CA LYS A 178 -33.83 -10.96 -15.93
C LYS A 178 -32.70 -10.21 -15.22
N TYR A 179 -32.41 -10.59 -13.99
CA TYR A 179 -31.30 -10.04 -13.22
C TYR A 179 -29.97 -10.64 -13.74
N LEU A 180 -29.09 -9.76 -14.21
CA LEU A 180 -27.73 -10.16 -14.57
C LEU A 180 -26.80 -9.84 -13.41
N PHE A 181 -26.22 -10.88 -12.83
CA PHE A 181 -25.31 -10.74 -11.71
C PHE A 181 -23.89 -10.48 -12.20
N ALA A 182 -23.17 -9.68 -11.44
CA ALA A 182 -21.77 -9.38 -11.69
C ALA A 182 -20.97 -9.42 -10.38
N ALA A 183 -19.72 -9.85 -10.47
CA ALA A 183 -18.78 -9.78 -9.37
C ALA A 183 -17.52 -9.03 -9.85
N ARG A 184 -17.08 -8.08 -9.07
CA ARG A 184 -15.89 -7.31 -9.36
C ARG A 184 -14.84 -7.54 -8.30
N VAL A 185 -13.68 -8.01 -8.72
CA VAL A 185 -12.51 -8.17 -7.86
C VAL A 185 -11.59 -6.96 -8.05
N ILE A 186 -11.41 -6.21 -6.99
CA ILE A 186 -10.53 -5.04 -6.95
C ILE A 186 -9.30 -5.42 -6.14
N PRO A 187 -8.11 -5.52 -6.75
CA PRO A 187 -6.87 -5.78 -6.04
C PRO A 187 -6.37 -4.51 -5.34
N TYR A 188 -5.48 -4.67 -4.38
CA TYR A 188 -4.75 -3.55 -3.78
C TYR A 188 -3.92 -2.80 -4.84
N ARG A 189 -3.28 -3.54 -5.73
CA ARG A 189 -2.50 -3.02 -6.85
C ARG A 189 -2.60 -3.98 -8.02
N GLY A 190 -2.98 -3.48 -9.19
CA GLY A 190 -3.07 -4.27 -10.43
C GLY A 190 -4.40 -4.09 -11.15
N SER A 191 -4.65 -4.97 -12.11
CA SER A 191 -5.81 -4.93 -12.99
C SER A 191 -7.07 -5.40 -12.28
N TRP A 192 -8.18 -4.73 -12.54
CA TRP A 192 -9.49 -5.15 -12.05
C TRP A 192 -10.01 -6.35 -12.83
N LEU A 193 -10.72 -7.23 -12.16
CA LEU A 193 -11.31 -8.41 -12.73
C LEU A 193 -12.81 -8.37 -12.53
N ASP A 194 -13.56 -8.35 -13.64
CA ASP A 194 -15.01 -8.34 -13.64
C ASP A 194 -15.52 -9.69 -14.15
N PHE A 195 -16.36 -10.35 -13.33
CA PHE A 195 -17.13 -11.54 -13.72
C PHE A 195 -18.55 -11.08 -14.01
N GLU A 196 -19.08 -11.39 -15.19
CA GLU A 196 -20.40 -10.93 -15.64
C GLU A 196 -21.17 -12.12 -16.24
N PHE A 197 -22.43 -12.30 -15.82
CA PHE A 197 -23.34 -13.21 -16.49
C PHE A 197 -23.95 -12.56 -17.72
N ASP A 198 -23.94 -13.26 -18.84
CA ASP A 198 -24.69 -12.87 -20.03
C ASP A 198 -26.17 -13.29 -19.88
N PRO A 199 -27.10 -12.69 -20.72
CA PRO A 199 -28.50 -13.11 -20.74
C PRO A 199 -28.72 -14.62 -21.02
N LYS A 200 -27.71 -15.27 -21.62
CA LYS A 200 -27.69 -16.71 -21.90
C LYS A 200 -27.15 -17.58 -20.76
N ASP A 201 -26.98 -16.99 -19.55
CA ASP A 201 -26.39 -17.65 -18.38
C ASP A 201 -24.92 -18.09 -18.55
N ILE A 202 -24.20 -17.51 -19.50
CA ILE A 202 -22.79 -17.77 -19.68
C ILE A 202 -22.01 -16.79 -18.82
N LEU A 203 -21.14 -17.32 -17.97
CA LEU A 203 -20.22 -16.51 -17.16
C LEU A 203 -19.01 -16.10 -17.99
N ASN A 204 -18.82 -14.81 -18.11
CA ASN A 204 -17.70 -14.20 -18.80
C ASN A 204 -16.82 -13.44 -17.82
N VAL A 205 -15.56 -13.31 -18.16
CA VAL A 205 -14.55 -12.56 -17.42
C VAL A 205 -14.02 -11.43 -18.29
N ARG A 206 -13.82 -10.28 -17.66
CA ARG A 206 -13.21 -9.11 -18.28
C ARG A 206 -12.07 -8.59 -17.40
N ILE A 207 -10.91 -8.41 -17.99
CA ILE A 207 -9.73 -7.84 -17.33
C ILE A 207 -9.60 -6.39 -17.79
N ASP A 208 -9.56 -5.43 -16.84
CA ASP A 208 -9.43 -3.99 -17.10
C ASP A 208 -10.38 -3.48 -18.20
N ARG A 209 -11.64 -3.92 -18.18
CA ARG A 209 -12.65 -3.53 -19.17
C ARG A 209 -12.30 -3.89 -20.62
N ARG A 210 -11.34 -4.78 -20.85
CA ARG A 210 -11.00 -5.29 -22.17
C ARG A 210 -12.08 -6.27 -22.68
N ARG A 211 -11.78 -6.97 -23.77
CA ARG A 211 -12.68 -7.94 -24.40
C ARG A 211 -13.10 -9.03 -23.40
N LYS A 212 -14.38 -9.43 -23.45
CA LYS A 212 -14.92 -10.53 -22.65
C LYS A 212 -14.29 -11.87 -23.07
N LEU A 213 -13.95 -12.67 -22.10
CA LEU A 213 -13.46 -14.05 -22.25
C LEU A 213 -14.39 -14.99 -21.51
N PRO A 214 -14.62 -16.24 -21.96
CA PRO A 214 -15.31 -17.24 -21.18
C PRO A 214 -14.57 -17.51 -19.85
N CYS A 215 -15.32 -17.59 -18.76
CA CYS A 215 -14.72 -17.82 -17.44
C CYS A 215 -13.95 -19.14 -17.37
N SER A 216 -14.43 -20.19 -18.05
CA SER A 216 -13.75 -21.47 -18.15
C SER A 216 -12.33 -21.35 -18.72
N THR A 217 -12.17 -20.59 -19.82
CA THR A 217 -10.86 -20.35 -20.44
C THR A 217 -9.92 -19.60 -19.49
N PHE A 218 -10.45 -18.61 -18.78
CA PHE A 218 -9.66 -17.85 -17.80
C PHE A 218 -9.19 -18.73 -16.65
N LEU A 219 -10.09 -19.56 -16.09
CA LEU A 219 -9.74 -20.48 -14.99
C LEU A 219 -8.75 -21.56 -15.43
N MET A 220 -8.89 -22.10 -16.65
CA MET A 220 -7.91 -23.04 -17.21
C MET A 220 -6.53 -22.39 -17.33
N ALA A 221 -6.46 -21.14 -17.76
CA ALA A 221 -5.19 -20.43 -17.87
C ALA A 221 -4.52 -20.18 -16.52
N LEU A 222 -5.31 -19.87 -15.48
CA LEU A 222 -4.79 -19.66 -14.12
C LEU A 222 -4.30 -20.95 -13.47
N LEU A 223 -5.04 -22.04 -13.64
CA LEU A 223 -4.76 -23.31 -12.96
C LEU A 223 -3.82 -24.21 -13.75
N ALA A 224 -3.50 -23.85 -15.00
CA ALA A 224 -2.76 -24.69 -15.95
C ALA A 224 -3.37 -26.12 -16.09
N VAL A 225 -4.71 -26.23 -15.94
CA VAL A 225 -5.44 -27.50 -15.93
C VAL A 225 -6.20 -27.67 -17.24
N SER A 226 -6.34 -28.93 -17.68
CA SER A 226 -7.12 -29.26 -18.86
C SER A 226 -8.63 -29.15 -18.59
N TYR A 227 -9.41 -28.98 -19.66
CA TYR A 227 -10.87 -28.79 -19.61
C TYR A 227 -11.62 -29.87 -18.81
N THR A 228 -11.12 -31.10 -18.76
CA THR A 228 -11.72 -32.24 -18.08
C THR A 228 -11.84 -32.12 -16.56
N HIS A 229 -11.10 -31.19 -15.95
CA HIS A 229 -11.10 -30.98 -14.50
C HIS A 229 -11.96 -29.78 -14.06
N LEU A 230 -12.46 -28.96 -14.97
CA LEU A 230 -13.33 -27.82 -14.71
C LEU A 230 -14.81 -28.17 -14.95
N THR A 231 -15.32 -29.15 -14.24
CA THR A 231 -16.78 -29.37 -14.13
C THR A 231 -17.31 -28.33 -13.14
N LEU A 232 -17.80 -27.20 -13.64
CA LEU A 232 -18.68 -26.34 -12.85
C LEU A 232 -19.93 -27.15 -12.54
N PRO A 233 -20.39 -27.24 -11.27
CA PRO A 233 -21.64 -27.89 -10.95
C PRO A 233 -22.74 -27.11 -11.67
N THR A 234 -23.23 -27.68 -12.78
CA THR A 234 -24.47 -27.26 -13.38
C THR A 234 -25.58 -27.80 -12.48
N ASN A 235 -26.05 -27.01 -11.52
CA ASN A 235 -27.34 -27.26 -10.90
C ASN A 235 -28.42 -27.14 -11.99
N ARG A 236 -28.61 -28.22 -12.71
CA ARG A 236 -29.88 -28.55 -13.33
C ARG A 236 -30.67 -29.33 -12.28
N GLU A 237 -31.35 -28.61 -11.43
CA GLU A 237 -32.53 -29.16 -10.82
C GLU A 237 -33.74 -28.47 -11.47
N VAL A 238 -34.59 -29.32 -12.01
CA VAL A 238 -35.87 -29.12 -12.67
C VAL A 238 -36.86 -28.40 -11.76
#